data_b21635e145853f5ce73712945c19bc35
#
_entry.id   b21635e145853f5ce73712945c19bc35
#
_cell.length_a   1.000
_cell.length_b   1.000
_cell.length_c   1.000
_cell.angle_alpha   90.00
_cell.angle_beta   90.00
_cell.angle_gamma   90.00
#
_symmetry.space_group_name_H-M   'P 1'
#
loop_
_entity.id
_entity.type
_entity.pdbx_description
1 polymer ?
#
loop_
_entity_poly.entity_id
_entity_poly.type
_entity_poly.pdbx_seq_one_letter_code
_entity_poly.pdbx_strand_id
1 'polypeptide(L)'
;MNTLSNKRVISVAVTGSWPTKADNPNVPIHPEEIAQSVFESWQAGAAVAHIHVRDDEGRPCMDFDKYKRVVELIRANKECDINLNLTTSGIGGLDDDLRIYPLEQLRPELCSYDCGSMNWQNNAIFENHPRFLERLGLACQELGIKPEIEIFDTGMLYSALYYIK
;
A
#
# COMPACT_ATOMS: atom_id res chain seq x y z
N MET A 1 -7.96 -9.49 -32.29
CA MET A 1 -8.36 -8.28 -31.51
C MET A 1 -8.19 -8.59 -30.04
N ASN A 2 -7.49 -7.75 -29.33
CA ASN A 2 -7.07 -8.03 -27.94
C ASN A 2 -8.29 -7.94 -27.01
N THR A 3 -8.75 -9.06 -26.46
CA THR A 3 -9.95 -9.16 -25.61
C THR A 3 -9.79 -8.50 -24.23
N LEU A 4 -8.64 -7.88 -23.95
CA LEU A 4 -8.35 -7.19 -22.68
C LEU A 4 -8.99 -5.79 -22.57
N SER A 5 -9.51 -5.22 -23.67
CA SER A 5 -10.00 -3.83 -23.69
C SER A 5 -11.18 -3.54 -22.74
N ASN A 6 -11.89 -4.58 -22.28
CA ASN A 6 -13.06 -4.43 -21.41
C ASN A 6 -12.83 -4.89 -19.95
N LYS A 7 -11.64 -5.42 -19.63
CA LYS A 7 -11.32 -5.79 -18.24
C LYS A 7 -10.94 -4.56 -17.42
N ARG A 8 -11.32 -4.57 -16.16
CA ARG A 8 -10.93 -3.56 -15.17
C ARG A 8 -10.28 -4.27 -13.99
N VAL A 9 -9.21 -3.72 -13.47
CA VAL A 9 -8.61 -4.13 -12.20
C VAL A 9 -9.37 -3.43 -11.08
N ILE A 10 -9.86 -4.19 -10.11
CA ILE A 10 -10.48 -3.65 -8.90
C ILE A 10 -9.46 -3.77 -7.79
N SER A 11 -8.98 -2.65 -7.29
CA SER A 11 -8.12 -2.54 -6.12
C SER A 11 -8.96 -2.12 -4.91
N VAL A 12 -8.77 -2.78 -3.78
CA VAL A 12 -9.45 -2.46 -2.53
C VAL A 12 -8.46 -2.03 -1.46
N ALA A 13 -8.72 -0.91 -0.80
CA ALA A 13 -7.98 -0.43 0.36
C ALA A 13 -8.87 -0.61 1.60
N VAL A 14 -8.64 -1.68 2.35
CA VAL A 14 -9.57 -2.09 3.43
C VAL A 14 -9.41 -1.31 4.72
N THR A 15 -8.22 -0.76 5.00
CA THR A 15 -7.89 -0.09 6.26
C THR A 15 -7.59 1.40 6.09
N GLY A 16 -6.62 1.74 5.21
CA GLY A 16 -6.11 3.10 5.08
C GLY A 16 -5.41 3.62 6.34
N SER A 17 -5.13 4.94 6.38
CA SER A 17 -4.38 5.58 7.48
C SER A 17 -5.27 6.35 8.47
N TRP A 18 -6.46 6.81 8.08
CA TRP A 18 -7.25 7.78 8.83
C TRP A 18 -8.45 7.22 9.58
N PRO A 19 -9.33 6.41 8.98
CA PRO A 19 -10.57 6.01 9.64
C PRO A 19 -10.28 5.25 10.92
N THR A 20 -11.04 5.55 11.95
CA THR A 20 -11.03 4.83 13.23
C THR A 20 -12.33 4.03 13.37
N LYS A 21 -12.38 3.13 14.36
CA LYS A 21 -13.64 2.41 14.68
C LYS A 21 -14.74 3.36 15.20
N ALA A 22 -14.38 4.57 15.62
CA ALA A 22 -15.35 5.60 15.98
C ALA A 22 -16.00 6.24 14.74
N ASP A 23 -15.24 6.37 13.64
CA ASP A 23 -15.76 6.89 12.37
C ASP A 23 -16.58 5.82 11.64
N ASN A 24 -16.10 4.58 11.66
CA ASN A 24 -16.80 3.43 11.09
C ASN A 24 -16.41 2.16 11.88
N PRO A 25 -17.35 1.53 12.61
CA PRO A 25 -17.06 0.36 13.43
C PRO A 25 -16.54 -0.85 12.65
N ASN A 26 -16.76 -0.87 11.33
CA ASN A 26 -16.32 -1.96 10.45
C ASN A 26 -14.90 -1.78 9.91
N VAL A 27 -14.20 -0.67 10.22
CA VAL A 27 -12.80 -0.51 9.80
C VAL A 27 -11.94 -1.61 10.41
N PRO A 28 -11.26 -2.44 9.59
CA PRO A 28 -10.36 -3.46 10.12
C PRO A 28 -9.07 -2.79 10.61
N ILE A 29 -8.68 -3.09 11.85
CA ILE A 29 -7.50 -2.53 12.50
C ILE A 29 -6.46 -3.63 12.77
N HIS A 30 -6.90 -4.77 13.33
CA HIS A 30 -6.01 -5.88 13.66
C HIS A 30 -5.71 -6.74 12.42
N PRO A 31 -4.54 -7.41 12.35
CA PRO A 31 -4.15 -8.22 11.21
C PRO A 31 -5.20 -9.25 10.77
N GLU A 32 -5.89 -9.87 11.71
CA GLU A 32 -6.95 -10.82 11.45
C GLU A 32 -8.17 -10.18 10.79
N GLU A 33 -8.57 -8.99 11.25
CA GLU A 33 -9.68 -8.23 10.65
C GLU A 33 -9.32 -7.77 9.23
N ILE A 34 -8.07 -7.31 9.02
CA ILE A 34 -7.55 -6.88 7.72
C ILE A 34 -7.57 -8.06 6.74
N ALA A 35 -7.00 -9.20 7.14
CA ALA A 35 -6.96 -10.38 6.30
C ALA A 35 -8.37 -10.89 5.96
N GLN A 36 -9.31 -10.88 6.90
CA GLN A 36 -10.70 -11.26 6.66
C GLN A 36 -11.37 -10.32 5.66
N SER A 37 -11.20 -9.01 5.81
CA SER A 37 -11.77 -8.02 4.89
C SER A 37 -11.18 -8.13 3.48
N VAL A 38 -9.88 -8.43 3.37
CA VAL A 38 -9.24 -8.73 2.08
C VAL A 38 -9.84 -9.98 1.44
N PHE A 39 -10.04 -11.03 2.23
CA PHE A 39 -10.60 -12.28 1.74
C PHE A 39 -12.04 -12.09 1.22
N GLU A 40 -12.89 -11.39 1.96
CA GLU A 40 -14.26 -11.06 1.54
C GLU A 40 -14.27 -10.21 0.27
N SER A 41 -13.35 -9.25 0.16
CA SER A 41 -13.21 -8.43 -1.03
C SER A 41 -12.75 -9.24 -2.25
N TRP A 42 -11.83 -10.18 -2.07
CA TRP A 42 -11.40 -11.12 -3.11
C TRP A 42 -12.57 -11.98 -3.58
N GLN A 43 -13.37 -12.54 -2.68
CA GLN A 43 -14.57 -13.30 -3.04
C GLN A 43 -15.60 -12.47 -3.82
N ALA A 44 -15.65 -11.16 -3.57
CA ALA A 44 -16.47 -10.21 -4.31
C ALA A 44 -15.86 -9.78 -5.66
N GLY A 45 -14.64 -10.23 -5.98
CA GLY A 45 -13.97 -10.02 -7.27
C GLY A 45 -12.86 -8.95 -7.27
N ALA A 46 -12.37 -8.52 -6.11
CA ALA A 46 -11.17 -7.67 -6.05
C ALA A 46 -9.93 -8.44 -6.52
N ALA A 47 -9.10 -7.78 -7.32
CA ALA A 47 -7.87 -8.35 -7.87
C ALA A 47 -6.61 -7.88 -7.14
N VAL A 48 -6.67 -6.76 -6.44
CA VAL A 48 -5.57 -6.16 -5.68
C VAL A 48 -6.08 -5.73 -4.31
N ALA A 49 -5.32 -6.03 -3.26
CA ALA A 49 -5.54 -5.50 -1.91
C ALA A 49 -4.40 -4.54 -1.54
N HIS A 50 -4.75 -3.26 -1.38
CA HIS A 50 -3.85 -2.23 -0.87
C HIS A 50 -3.90 -2.24 0.65
N ILE A 51 -2.78 -2.53 1.28
CA ILE A 51 -2.68 -2.87 2.71
C ILE A 51 -1.93 -1.80 3.48
N HIS A 52 -2.59 -1.25 4.46
CA HIS A 52 -2.00 -0.53 5.59
C HIS A 52 -2.09 -1.39 6.84
N VAL A 53 -1.20 -1.15 7.80
CA VAL A 53 -1.30 -1.74 9.14
C VAL A 53 -1.39 -0.62 10.19
N ARG A 54 -1.91 -0.98 11.35
CA ARG A 54 -2.11 -0.08 12.48
C ARG A 54 -1.44 -0.64 13.73
N ASP A 55 -1.00 0.26 14.60
CA ASP A 55 -0.55 -0.14 15.94
C ASP A 55 -1.74 -0.61 16.82
N ASP A 56 -1.44 -1.00 18.05
CA ASP A 56 -2.47 -1.53 18.96
C ASP A 56 -3.47 -0.46 19.43
N GLU A 57 -3.12 0.82 19.29
CA GLU A 57 -3.99 1.96 19.52
C GLU A 57 -4.76 2.41 18.26
N GLY A 58 -4.59 1.69 17.16
CA GLY A 58 -5.27 1.98 15.88
C GLY A 58 -4.64 3.11 15.07
N ARG A 59 -3.45 3.58 15.43
CA ARG A 59 -2.71 4.60 14.66
C ARG A 59 -1.97 3.97 13.49
N PRO A 60 -1.79 4.67 12.36
CA PRO A 60 -1.01 4.15 11.25
C PRO A 60 0.43 3.86 11.68
N CYS A 61 1.00 2.76 11.21
CA CYS A 61 2.37 2.36 11.49
C CYS A 61 2.99 1.61 10.31
N MET A 62 4.32 1.40 10.38
CA MET A 62 5.08 0.58 9.42
C MET A 62 5.67 -0.65 10.13
N ASP A 63 4.95 -1.20 11.10
CA ASP A 63 5.37 -2.36 11.87
C ASP A 63 5.44 -3.61 10.98
N PHE A 64 6.66 -4.15 10.83
CA PHE A 64 6.93 -5.30 9.98
C PHE A 64 6.18 -6.58 10.45
N ASP A 65 6.10 -6.83 11.73
CA ASP A 65 5.47 -8.06 12.23
C ASP A 65 3.96 -8.05 11.95
N LYS A 66 3.33 -6.87 11.98
CA LYS A 66 1.93 -6.71 11.59
C LYS A 66 1.73 -6.93 10.09
N TYR A 67 2.59 -6.37 9.22
CA TYR A 67 2.55 -6.67 7.79
C TYR A 67 2.74 -8.16 7.51
N LYS A 68 3.75 -8.76 8.12
CA LYS A 68 4.03 -10.19 8.01
C LYS A 68 2.82 -11.03 8.41
N ARG A 69 2.20 -10.69 9.54
CA ARG A 69 1.02 -11.41 10.02
C ARG A 69 -0.16 -11.32 9.05
N VAL A 70 -0.45 -10.14 8.50
CA VAL A 70 -1.51 -9.95 7.49
C VAL A 70 -1.22 -10.80 6.25
N VAL A 71 0.00 -10.71 5.73
CA VAL A 71 0.41 -11.46 4.52
C VAL A 71 0.31 -12.97 4.76
N GLU A 72 0.80 -13.47 5.89
CA GLU A 72 0.71 -14.88 6.25
C GLU A 72 -0.74 -15.37 6.32
N LEU A 73 -1.63 -14.60 6.93
CA LEU A 73 -3.04 -14.94 7.04
C LEU A 73 -3.71 -15.03 5.66
N ILE A 74 -3.46 -14.06 4.79
CA ILE A 74 -4.02 -14.05 3.44
C ILE A 74 -3.47 -15.23 2.63
N ARG A 75 -2.16 -15.46 2.66
CA ARG A 75 -1.50 -16.54 1.89
C ARG A 75 -1.71 -17.94 2.46
N ALA A 76 -2.23 -18.06 3.68
CA ALA A 76 -2.66 -19.35 4.23
C ALA A 76 -3.82 -19.96 3.43
N ASN A 77 -4.68 -19.16 2.85
CA ASN A 77 -5.69 -19.62 1.91
C ASN A 77 -5.10 -19.73 0.50
N LYS A 78 -4.84 -20.97 0.06
CA LYS A 78 -4.19 -21.25 -1.23
C LYS A 78 -5.06 -20.94 -2.46
N GLU A 79 -6.35 -20.73 -2.28
CA GLU A 79 -7.28 -20.36 -3.35
C GLU A 79 -7.29 -18.84 -3.57
N CYS A 80 -6.85 -18.06 -2.57
CA CYS A 80 -6.84 -16.60 -2.64
C CYS A 80 -5.62 -16.13 -3.44
N ASP A 81 -5.84 -15.80 -4.70
CA ASP A 81 -4.84 -15.31 -5.66
C ASP A 81 -4.79 -13.78 -5.76
N ILE A 82 -5.36 -13.07 -4.77
CA ILE A 82 -5.35 -11.60 -4.74
C ILE A 82 -3.90 -11.09 -4.70
N ASN A 83 -3.59 -10.10 -5.54
CA ASN A 83 -2.31 -9.44 -5.51
C ASN A 83 -2.23 -8.50 -4.30
N LEU A 84 -1.13 -8.55 -3.58
CA LEU A 84 -0.89 -7.67 -2.43
C LEU A 84 -0.13 -6.44 -2.87
N ASN A 85 -0.64 -5.28 -2.49
CA ASN A 85 0.00 -3.98 -2.61
C ASN A 85 0.28 -3.47 -1.19
N LEU A 86 1.53 -3.53 -0.75
CA LEU A 86 1.89 -2.98 0.56
C LEU A 86 2.17 -1.50 0.44
N THR A 87 1.52 -0.69 1.28
CA THR A 87 1.79 0.74 1.30
C THR A 87 3.23 1.02 1.71
N THR A 88 3.84 1.99 1.04
CA THR A 88 5.10 2.62 1.46
C THR A 88 4.84 4.02 2.02
N SER A 89 3.56 4.39 2.18
CA SER A 89 3.15 5.69 2.69
C SER A 89 3.70 5.93 4.09
N GLY A 90 4.60 6.90 4.20
CA GLY A 90 5.22 7.28 5.47
C GLY A 90 4.28 8.14 6.29
N ILE A 91 4.21 7.84 7.58
CA ILE A 91 3.87 8.85 8.57
C ILE A 91 5.04 9.83 8.59
N GLY A 92 4.77 11.13 8.62
CA GLY A 92 5.83 12.15 8.60
C GLY A 92 6.96 11.84 9.58
N GLY A 93 8.20 11.91 9.08
CA GLY A 93 9.40 11.65 9.87
C GLY A 93 9.80 10.18 10.04
N LEU A 94 9.17 9.23 9.33
CA LEU A 94 9.65 7.85 9.31
C LEU A 94 10.92 7.72 8.47
N ASP A 95 11.83 6.87 8.95
CA ASP A 95 13.02 6.46 8.23
C ASP A 95 12.62 5.71 6.95
N ASP A 96 13.29 6.02 5.84
CA ASP A 96 13.11 5.37 4.55
C ASP A 96 13.31 3.85 4.62
N ASP A 97 14.23 3.38 5.48
CA ASP A 97 14.48 1.95 5.68
C ASP A 97 13.23 1.23 6.22
N LEU A 98 12.53 1.82 7.17
CA LEU A 98 11.30 1.25 7.72
C LEU A 98 10.19 1.14 6.67
N ARG A 99 10.17 2.05 5.69
CA ARG A 99 9.18 2.07 4.62
C ARG A 99 9.46 1.00 3.55
N ILE A 100 10.73 0.69 3.30
CA ILE A 100 11.17 -0.28 2.27
C ILE A 100 11.30 -1.69 2.85
N TYR A 101 11.67 -1.84 4.12
CA TYR A 101 11.93 -3.12 4.75
C TYR A 101 10.81 -4.18 4.58
N PRO A 102 9.52 -3.87 4.72
CA PRO A 102 8.46 -4.84 4.44
C PRO A 102 8.49 -5.38 3.01
N LEU A 103 8.86 -4.55 2.03
CA LEU A 103 8.95 -4.96 0.63
C LEU A 103 10.09 -5.95 0.42
N GLU A 104 11.25 -5.69 1.03
CA GLU A 104 12.43 -6.57 0.94
C GLU A 104 12.18 -7.94 1.52
N GLN A 105 11.45 -8.01 2.63
CA GLN A 105 11.21 -9.26 3.35
C GLN A 105 10.01 -10.05 2.82
N LEU A 106 8.93 -9.39 2.43
CA LEU A 106 7.66 -10.04 2.08
C LEU A 106 7.46 -10.19 0.57
N ARG A 107 8.16 -9.39 -0.24
CA ARG A 107 8.13 -9.41 -1.71
C ARG A 107 6.70 -9.47 -2.26
N PRO A 108 5.86 -8.46 -1.98
CA PRO A 108 4.51 -8.40 -2.52
C PRO A 108 4.54 -8.21 -4.04
N GLU A 109 3.42 -8.43 -4.71
CA GLU A 109 3.30 -8.19 -6.15
C GLU A 109 3.38 -6.70 -6.49
N LEU A 110 2.83 -5.84 -5.61
CA LEU A 110 2.83 -4.39 -5.79
C LEU A 110 3.24 -3.67 -4.49
N CYS A 111 3.64 -2.42 -4.64
CA CYS A 111 3.73 -1.47 -3.53
C CYS A 111 3.21 -0.10 -3.97
N SER A 112 2.80 0.76 -3.04
CA SER A 112 2.48 2.15 -3.40
C SER A 112 3.73 2.92 -3.80
N TYR A 113 3.55 3.89 -4.70
CA TYR A 113 4.59 4.81 -5.16
C TYR A 113 4.00 6.22 -5.27
N ASP A 114 3.94 6.90 -4.13
CA ASP A 114 3.39 8.26 -4.02
C ASP A 114 4.40 9.26 -4.61
N CYS A 115 4.09 9.86 -5.74
CA CYS A 115 5.07 10.54 -6.60
C CYS A 115 5.49 11.94 -6.12
N GLY A 116 5.45 12.23 -4.84
CA GLY A 116 5.95 13.50 -4.30
C GLY A 116 5.40 13.82 -2.91
N SER A 117 5.95 14.89 -2.36
CA SER A 117 5.51 15.44 -1.06
C SER A 117 4.47 16.54 -1.26
N MET A 118 3.53 16.65 -0.33
CA MET A 118 2.51 17.68 -0.36
C MET A 118 2.06 18.07 1.04
N ASN A 119 1.43 19.25 1.16
CA ASN A 119 0.73 19.62 2.40
C ASN A 119 -0.54 18.78 2.53
N TRP A 120 -0.68 18.10 3.66
CA TRP A 120 -1.84 17.27 3.95
C TRP A 120 -2.77 18.00 4.91
N GLN A 121 -4.01 18.26 4.48
CA GLN A 121 -5.06 18.91 5.28
C GLN A 121 -4.63 20.23 5.99
N ASN A 122 -3.61 20.92 5.48
CA ASN A 122 -3.03 22.15 6.03
C ASN A 122 -2.48 22.02 7.47
N ASN A 123 -2.24 20.81 7.96
CA ASN A 123 -1.73 20.58 9.32
C ASN A 123 -0.57 19.58 9.39
N ALA A 124 -0.24 18.94 8.27
CA ALA A 124 0.84 17.96 8.19
C ALA A 124 1.53 18.02 6.81
N ILE A 125 2.67 17.38 6.70
CA ILE A 125 3.35 17.12 5.44
C ILE A 125 3.24 15.63 5.13
N PHE A 126 2.71 15.31 3.95
CA PHE A 126 2.82 13.99 3.37
C PHE A 126 4.16 13.93 2.63
N GLU A 127 5.11 13.21 3.20
CA GLU A 127 6.51 13.29 2.79
C GLU A 127 6.93 12.11 1.92
N ASN A 128 7.31 12.42 0.67
CA ASN A 128 7.91 11.51 -0.29
C ASN A 128 9.00 12.27 -1.05
N HIS A 129 10.17 12.44 -0.42
CA HIS A 129 11.25 13.22 -1.01
C HIS A 129 11.95 12.47 -2.15
N PRO A 130 12.61 13.18 -3.10
CA PRO A 130 13.17 12.57 -4.31
C PRO A 130 14.14 11.42 -4.04
N ARG A 131 14.98 11.50 -2.99
CA ARG A 131 15.92 10.41 -2.65
C ARG A 131 15.21 9.13 -2.25
N PHE A 132 14.11 9.25 -1.48
CA PHE A 132 13.29 8.09 -1.14
C PHE A 132 12.67 7.47 -2.39
N LEU A 133 12.09 8.28 -3.26
CA LEU A 133 11.45 7.80 -4.50
C LEU A 133 12.45 7.11 -5.43
N GLU A 134 13.65 7.67 -5.58
CA GLU A 134 14.72 7.05 -6.34
C GLU A 134 15.12 5.69 -5.77
N ARG A 135 15.32 5.62 -4.45
CA ARG A 135 15.66 4.40 -3.73
C ARG A 135 14.54 3.36 -3.81
N LEU A 136 13.29 3.77 -3.62
CA LEU A 136 12.13 2.89 -3.75
C LEU A 136 12.01 2.32 -5.16
N GLY A 137 12.21 3.16 -6.20
CA GLY A 137 12.20 2.71 -7.58
C GLY A 137 13.26 1.65 -7.87
N LEU A 138 14.48 1.84 -7.38
CA LEU A 138 15.57 0.85 -7.49
C LEU A 138 15.23 -0.44 -6.76
N ALA A 139 14.71 -0.35 -5.53
CA ALA A 139 14.27 -1.53 -4.77
C ALA A 139 13.15 -2.29 -5.51
N CYS A 140 12.18 -1.59 -6.08
CA CYS A 140 11.13 -2.22 -6.89
C CYS A 140 11.71 -3.01 -8.09
N GLN A 141 12.68 -2.43 -8.79
CA GLN A 141 13.35 -3.10 -9.92
C GLN A 141 14.12 -4.35 -9.46
N GLU A 142 14.90 -4.23 -8.40
CA GLU A 142 15.69 -5.32 -7.85
C GLU A 142 14.82 -6.49 -7.33
N LEU A 143 13.73 -6.16 -6.67
CA LEU A 143 12.84 -7.13 -6.05
C LEU A 143 11.79 -7.68 -7.01
N GLY A 144 11.63 -7.10 -8.20
CA GLY A 144 10.59 -7.46 -9.16
C GLY A 144 9.18 -7.05 -8.71
N ILE A 145 9.07 -6.04 -7.84
CA ILE A 145 7.82 -5.50 -7.33
C ILE A 145 7.30 -4.43 -8.29
N LYS A 146 6.02 -4.44 -8.60
CA LYS A 146 5.43 -3.44 -9.47
C LYS A 146 4.92 -2.24 -8.67
N PRO A 147 5.45 -1.01 -8.90
CA PRO A 147 4.93 0.18 -8.24
C PRO A 147 3.54 0.55 -8.75
N GLU A 148 2.61 0.79 -7.83
CA GLU A 148 1.34 1.46 -8.10
C GLU A 148 1.56 2.97 -7.96
N ILE A 149 1.49 3.67 -9.08
CA ILE A 149 1.76 5.12 -9.15
C ILE A 149 0.57 5.88 -8.56
N GLU A 150 0.82 6.61 -7.46
CA GLU A 150 -0.19 7.44 -6.81
C GLU A 150 0.11 8.93 -7.03
N ILE A 151 -0.92 9.66 -7.50
CA ILE A 151 -0.81 11.06 -7.90
C ILE A 151 -1.92 11.85 -7.23
N PHE A 152 -1.56 12.74 -6.33
CA PHE A 152 -2.51 13.55 -5.56
C PHE A 152 -2.60 15.00 -6.09
N ASP A 153 -1.60 15.47 -6.82
CA ASP A 153 -1.60 16.78 -7.45
C ASP A 153 -0.91 16.79 -8.83
N THR A 154 -0.98 17.92 -9.52
CA THR A 154 -0.39 18.07 -10.87
C THR A 154 1.14 18.01 -10.86
N GLY A 155 1.80 18.40 -9.78
CA GLY A 155 3.26 18.29 -9.63
C GLY A 155 3.71 16.84 -9.58
N MET A 156 2.96 15.99 -8.89
CA MET A 156 3.23 14.56 -8.82
C MET A 156 3.10 13.87 -10.18
N LEU A 157 2.24 14.37 -11.07
CA LEU A 157 2.16 13.86 -12.43
C LEU A 157 3.48 14.05 -13.20
N TYR A 158 4.13 15.21 -13.07
CA TYR A 158 5.42 15.46 -13.68
C TYR A 158 6.52 14.60 -13.04
N SER A 159 6.49 14.44 -11.73
CA SER A 159 7.41 13.55 -11.01
C SER A 159 7.26 12.10 -11.47
N ALA A 160 6.03 11.60 -11.61
CA ALA A 160 5.77 10.26 -12.12
C ALA A 160 6.38 10.07 -13.52
N LEU A 161 6.19 11.04 -14.43
CA LEU A 161 6.79 11.00 -15.77
C LEU A 161 8.34 10.99 -15.75
N TYR A 162 8.96 11.52 -14.72
CA TYR A 162 10.40 11.44 -14.52
C TYR A 162 10.84 10.04 -14.10
N TYR A 163 10.15 9.42 -13.13
CA TYR A 163 10.55 8.13 -12.56
C TYR A 163 10.22 6.90 -13.42
N ILE A 164 9.25 6.99 -14.34
CA ILE A 164 8.88 5.87 -15.24
C ILE A 164 9.76 5.77 -16.51
N LYS A 165 10.75 6.65 -16.66
CA LYS A 165 11.71 6.63 -17.78
C LYS A 165 12.88 5.73 -17.49
#